data_4c7daa8d9ea51f635ff39818c12f021c
#
_entry.id   4c7daa8d9ea51f635ff39818c12f021c
#
_cell.length_a   1.000
_cell.length_b   1.000
_cell.length_c   1.000
_cell.angle_alpha   90.00
_cell.angle_beta   90.00
_cell.angle_gamma   90.00
#
_symmetry.space_group_name_H-M   'P 1'
#
loop_
_entity.id
_entity.type
_entity.pdbx_description
1 polymer ?
#
loop_
_entity_poly.entity_id
_entity_poly.type
_entity_poly.pdbx_seq_one_letter_code
_entity_poly.pdbx_strand_id
1 'polypeptide(L)'
;MNIDRRTLLKTGIGLLGGAALTACAPPAPAFVGPADARVRAAELARRPGRIRDFRLTAAESQVDLGGPVVRTWAYDGRVPGRPMHVTAGEVVRARLANQLAADTTIHWHGLALRNDADGVPGVTQAPIKADTEYTYEFTAAHPGTYWFHPHSGTQLDRGLYAPLIVEDPDEPLGYDDEWVVILDDWLDGVTGSPEDVLAELSRGMSMPGMDHGDMTPGPSSTGMGKHMLMGAMSPLLGGDAGDVRYPHFLVNGRVPAEPTTFRAKPGTRLRIRLINAGGDTAFRVALTDHRLTVTHTDGFAVQPKDADALLIGMGERYDVLVTLKDGVFPLVALAEGKAAAARALVRTSPQAATPKLGHRPRELEGEVVHYAKLQPHERVRLPQKRPDRTVRLELTGTMAAYDWAINGKKYAPEIVEPVRSGERVRLSFVNRTTMWHPMHLHGHTFALPSGIRKDTVIVLPGSTLDVDFDADNPGLWMIHCHNIYHAESGMMTLLGYAAG
;
A
#
# COMPACT_ATOMS: atom_id res chain seq x y z
N MET A 1 10.17 -58.62 52.87
CA MET A 1 11.45 -59.31 52.57
C MET A 1 12.08 -58.56 51.41
N ASN A 2 12.81 -57.61 51.66
CA ASN A 2 14.23 -57.43 51.93
C ASN A 2 15.16 -58.23 51.02
N ILE A 3 16.19 -57.50 50.56
CA ILE A 3 17.54 -57.88 50.14
C ILE A 3 17.73 -57.94 48.61
N ASP A 4 18.80 -57.43 48.04
CA ASP A 4 19.83 -56.43 48.27
C ASP A 4 20.79 -56.52 47.04
N ARG A 5 21.39 -55.46 46.76
CA ARG A 5 22.61 -55.07 46.06
C ARG A 5 23.62 -56.14 45.63
N ARG A 6 24.28 -55.78 44.49
CA ARG A 6 25.68 -55.97 44.11
C ARG A 6 26.06 -57.32 43.49
N THR A 7 26.62 -57.19 42.26
CA THR A 7 28.01 -57.53 41.91
C THR A 7 28.23 -57.36 40.43
N LEU A 8 28.99 -56.40 40.07
CA LEU A 8 30.24 -56.29 39.31
C LEU A 8 30.67 -57.54 38.51
N LEU A 9 31.04 -57.36 37.22
CA LEU A 9 32.39 -57.55 36.65
C LEU A 9 32.38 -57.39 35.12
N LYS A 10 33.02 -56.32 34.60
CA LYS A 10 34.19 -56.27 33.74
C LYS A 10 34.19 -57.20 32.52
N THR A 11 34.17 -56.66 31.29
CA THR A 11 35.32 -56.44 30.38
C THR A 11 34.87 -56.20 28.97
N GLY A 12 35.49 -55.26 28.28
CA GLY A 12 35.31 -55.10 26.83
C GLY A 12 35.52 -53.65 26.36
N ILE A 13 36.75 -53.23 26.24
CA ILE A 13 37.21 -52.01 25.62
C ILE A 13 36.90 -52.07 24.12
N GLY A 14 36.16 -51.13 23.61
CA GLY A 14 36.01 -50.84 22.19
C GLY A 14 35.89 -49.35 21.99
N LEU A 15 36.99 -48.60 21.96
CA LEU A 15 37.07 -47.23 21.51
C LEU A 15 36.80 -47.17 20.01
N LEU A 16 35.57 -46.79 19.64
CA LEU A 16 35.30 -46.20 18.35
C LEU A 16 34.92 -44.74 18.59
N GLY A 17 35.90 -43.87 18.42
CA GLY A 17 35.73 -42.43 18.41
C GLY A 17 34.84 -42.01 17.25
N GLY A 18 33.55 -41.86 17.51
CA GLY A 18 32.62 -41.12 16.64
C GLY A 18 32.90 -39.63 16.83
N ALA A 19 33.72 -39.03 15.98
CA ALA A 19 33.80 -37.60 15.85
C ALA A 19 32.41 -37.15 15.34
N ALA A 20 31.56 -36.65 16.26
CA ALA A 20 30.39 -35.91 15.90
C ALA A 20 30.90 -34.63 15.20
N LEU A 21 30.89 -34.62 13.89
CA LEU A 21 30.95 -33.41 13.10
C LEU A 21 29.64 -32.61 13.42
N THR A 22 29.70 -31.81 14.47
CA THR A 22 28.77 -30.68 14.61
C THR A 22 29.07 -29.80 13.41
N ALA A 23 28.31 -29.98 12.33
CA ALA A 23 28.22 -29.01 11.26
C ALA A 23 27.73 -27.73 11.93
N CYS A 24 28.64 -26.80 12.26
CA CYS A 24 28.24 -25.44 12.60
C CYS A 24 27.47 -24.92 11.42
N ALA A 25 26.16 -24.75 11.58
CA ALA A 25 25.37 -23.96 10.64
C ALA A 25 26.11 -22.61 10.50
N PRO A 26 26.33 -22.11 9.28
CA PRO A 26 26.92 -20.79 9.11
C PRO A 26 26.10 -19.78 9.92
N PRO A 27 26.75 -18.84 10.61
CA PRO A 27 26.01 -17.80 11.33
C PRO A 27 25.03 -17.13 10.38
N ALA A 28 23.82 -16.82 10.87
CA ALA A 28 22.83 -16.09 10.10
C ALA A 28 23.49 -14.82 9.53
N PRO A 29 23.23 -14.46 8.27
CA PRO A 29 23.84 -13.28 7.66
C PRO A 29 23.50 -12.04 8.50
N ALA A 30 24.53 -11.25 8.82
CA ALA A 30 24.31 -9.91 9.36
C ALA A 30 23.75 -9.02 8.26
N PHE A 31 22.76 -8.20 8.57
CA PHE A 31 22.13 -7.27 7.62
C PHE A 31 22.55 -5.83 7.89
N VAL A 32 22.48 -5.00 6.83
CA VAL A 32 22.67 -3.57 6.92
C VAL A 32 21.50 -2.97 7.69
N GLY A 33 21.76 -2.48 8.89
CA GLY A 33 20.75 -1.81 9.71
C GLY A 33 20.63 -0.31 9.39
N PRO A 34 19.61 0.38 9.92
CA PRO A 34 19.34 1.79 9.60
C PRO A 34 20.45 2.75 10.03
N ALA A 35 21.24 2.42 11.04
CA ALA A 35 22.39 3.23 11.49
C ALA A 35 23.68 3.01 10.71
N ASP A 36 23.71 2.07 9.76
CA ASP A 36 24.91 1.71 9.00
C ASP A 36 25.42 2.88 8.14
N ALA A 37 26.75 2.97 8.01
CA ALA A 37 27.39 3.99 7.18
C ALA A 37 26.98 3.93 5.70
N ARG A 38 26.63 2.75 5.19
CA ARG A 38 26.14 2.54 3.80
C ARG A 38 24.81 3.25 3.56
N VAL A 39 23.92 3.30 4.55
CA VAL A 39 22.64 4.05 4.45
C VAL A 39 22.92 5.55 4.27
N ARG A 40 23.85 6.11 5.06
CA ARG A 40 24.26 7.51 4.92
C ARG A 40 24.97 7.77 3.59
N ALA A 41 25.82 6.85 3.14
CA ALA A 41 26.51 6.99 1.86
C ALA A 41 25.54 6.97 0.67
N ALA A 42 24.52 6.11 0.70
CA ALA A 42 23.47 6.08 -0.31
C ALA A 42 22.67 7.39 -0.35
N GLU A 43 22.36 7.99 0.81
CA GLU A 43 21.70 9.30 0.88
C GLU A 43 22.55 10.42 0.27
N LEU A 44 23.83 10.48 0.62
CA LEU A 44 24.75 11.47 0.04
C LEU A 44 24.91 11.33 -1.48
N ALA A 45 24.82 10.10 -2.00
CA ALA A 45 24.86 9.85 -3.44
C ALA A 45 23.66 10.43 -4.19
N ARG A 46 22.52 10.68 -3.52
CA ARG A 46 21.34 11.35 -4.08
C ARG A 46 21.55 12.86 -4.28
N ARG A 47 22.68 13.41 -3.81
CA ARG A 47 23.04 14.84 -3.90
C ARG A 47 21.96 15.74 -3.28
N PRO A 48 21.77 15.69 -1.96
CA PRO A 48 20.75 16.48 -1.25
C PRO A 48 20.78 17.96 -1.62
N GLY A 49 19.63 18.48 -2.03
CA GLY A 49 19.45 19.88 -2.38
C GLY A 49 18.98 20.74 -1.22
N ARG A 50 18.12 21.73 -1.52
CA ARG A 50 17.50 22.61 -0.53
C ARG A 50 16.59 21.84 0.42
N ILE A 51 16.65 22.18 1.72
CA ILE A 51 15.75 21.62 2.74
C ILE A 51 14.39 22.33 2.68
N ARG A 52 13.33 21.54 2.73
CA ARG A 52 11.94 21.98 2.85
C ARG A 52 11.41 21.47 4.18
N ASP A 53 11.08 22.38 5.07
CA ASP A 53 10.59 22.08 6.41
C ASP A 53 9.06 21.92 6.42
N PHE A 54 8.59 20.84 7.02
CA PHE A 54 7.17 20.55 7.25
C PHE A 54 6.93 20.23 8.72
N ARG A 55 5.71 20.54 9.18
CA ARG A 55 5.25 20.17 10.51
C ARG A 55 3.92 19.47 10.40
N LEU A 56 3.78 18.40 11.15
CA LEU A 56 2.60 17.56 11.21
C LEU A 56 2.28 17.30 12.68
N THR A 57 1.00 17.28 13.01
CA THR A 57 0.50 16.82 14.29
C THR A 57 -0.46 15.68 14.05
N ALA A 58 -0.14 14.48 14.52
CA ALA A 58 -1.08 13.37 14.57
C ALA A 58 -1.89 13.49 15.87
N ALA A 59 -3.19 13.67 15.75
CA ALA A 59 -4.08 13.87 16.90
C ALA A 59 -5.46 13.30 16.63
N GLU A 60 -6.16 12.95 17.71
CA GLU A 60 -7.59 12.70 17.62
C GLU A 60 -8.34 13.99 17.29
N SER A 61 -9.24 13.93 16.34
CA SER A 61 -9.90 15.10 15.76
C SER A 61 -11.36 14.80 15.41
N GLN A 62 -12.19 15.84 15.43
CA GLN A 62 -13.52 15.80 14.80
C GLN A 62 -13.38 16.25 13.35
N VAL A 63 -13.81 15.42 12.41
CA VAL A 63 -13.72 15.65 10.98
C VAL A 63 -15.11 15.59 10.35
N ASP A 64 -15.48 16.63 9.60
CA ASP A 64 -16.68 16.63 8.77
C ASP A 64 -16.39 15.97 7.41
N LEU A 65 -16.98 14.80 7.17
CA LEU A 65 -16.85 14.05 5.91
C LEU A 65 -17.85 14.51 4.84
N GLY A 66 -18.60 15.60 5.09
CA GLY A 66 -19.65 16.09 4.19
C GLY A 66 -21.03 15.57 4.57
N GLY A 67 -21.35 15.71 5.86
CA GLY A 67 -22.59 15.26 6.49
C GLY A 67 -22.29 14.47 7.76
N PRO A 68 -21.70 13.28 7.69
CA PRO A 68 -21.18 12.63 8.89
C PRO A 68 -20.02 13.43 9.49
N VAL A 69 -20.13 13.80 10.77
CA VAL A 69 -19.02 14.31 11.58
C VAL A 69 -18.52 13.16 12.44
N VAL A 70 -17.27 12.78 12.24
CA VAL A 70 -16.67 11.62 12.90
C VAL A 70 -15.54 12.03 13.83
N ARG A 71 -15.31 11.24 14.86
CA ARG A 71 -14.13 11.32 15.71
C ARG A 71 -13.14 10.28 15.21
N THR A 72 -12.00 10.74 14.74
CA THR A 72 -10.95 9.91 14.14
C THR A 72 -9.57 10.46 14.45
N TRP A 73 -8.54 9.79 13.98
CA TRP A 73 -7.17 10.29 14.01
C TRP A 73 -6.84 10.96 12.68
N ALA A 74 -6.24 12.14 12.74
CA ALA A 74 -5.94 12.91 11.53
C ALA A 74 -4.65 13.72 11.68
N TYR A 75 -4.00 14.03 10.55
CA TYR A 75 -2.94 15.00 10.53
C TYR A 75 -3.52 16.43 10.50
N ASP A 76 -3.14 17.25 11.49
CA ASP A 76 -3.57 18.65 11.63
C ASP A 76 -5.10 18.84 11.57
N GLY A 77 -5.86 17.86 12.10
CA GLY A 77 -7.31 17.88 12.19
C GLY A 77 -8.04 17.79 10.83
N ARG A 78 -7.41 17.22 9.80
CA ARG A 78 -7.94 17.16 8.42
C ARG A 78 -7.79 15.79 7.81
N VAL A 79 -8.76 15.40 6.95
CA VAL A 79 -8.73 14.19 6.13
C VAL A 79 -9.04 14.58 4.67
N PRO A 80 -8.12 14.31 3.75
CA PRO A 80 -6.72 13.99 3.95
C PRO A 80 -5.95 15.14 4.62
N GLY A 81 -4.78 14.86 5.18
CA GLY A 81 -3.84 15.87 5.65
C GLY A 81 -3.40 16.83 4.53
N ARG A 82 -2.69 17.90 4.89
CA ARG A 82 -2.24 18.89 3.89
C ARG A 82 -1.24 18.27 2.92
N PRO A 83 -1.37 18.56 1.60
CA PRO A 83 -0.37 18.14 0.63
C PRO A 83 1.01 18.73 0.95
N MET A 84 2.05 17.92 0.81
CA MET A 84 3.43 18.39 0.76
C MET A 84 3.87 18.50 -0.70
N HIS A 85 4.49 19.63 -1.06
CA HIS A 85 5.06 19.85 -2.39
C HIS A 85 6.55 20.16 -2.26
N VAL A 86 7.37 19.40 -2.99
CA VAL A 86 8.81 19.59 -3.13
C VAL A 86 9.23 19.38 -4.56
N THR A 87 10.38 19.89 -4.95
CA THR A 87 10.99 19.62 -6.26
C THR A 87 11.96 18.44 -6.15
N ALA A 88 12.08 17.63 -7.20
CA ALA A 88 13.02 16.51 -7.23
C ALA A 88 14.45 16.96 -6.87
N GLY A 89 15.08 16.22 -5.94
CA GLY A 89 16.38 16.55 -5.36
C GLY A 89 16.32 17.42 -4.09
N GLU A 90 15.18 18.06 -3.74
CA GLU A 90 15.03 18.74 -2.45
C GLU A 90 14.97 17.74 -1.31
N VAL A 91 15.34 18.19 -0.12
CA VAL A 91 15.29 17.40 1.12
C VAL A 91 13.99 17.71 1.85
N VAL A 92 13.18 16.69 2.09
CA VAL A 92 12.04 16.75 3.01
C VAL A 92 12.57 16.66 4.43
N ARG A 93 12.28 17.68 5.26
CA ARG A 93 12.43 17.62 6.70
C ARG A 93 11.06 17.76 7.33
N ALA A 94 10.49 16.64 7.77
CA ALA A 94 9.15 16.58 8.34
C ALA A 94 9.22 16.26 9.83
N ARG A 95 8.73 17.19 10.66
CA ARG A 95 8.59 17.01 12.10
C ARG A 95 7.18 16.56 12.41
N LEU A 96 7.03 15.36 12.97
CA LEU A 96 5.77 14.84 13.48
C LEU A 96 5.71 15.01 14.99
N ALA A 97 4.69 15.70 15.49
CA ALA A 97 4.27 15.66 16.89
C ALA A 97 3.18 14.60 17.05
N ASN A 98 3.43 13.57 17.86
CA ASN A 98 2.44 12.55 18.17
C ASN A 98 1.63 12.95 19.41
N GLN A 99 0.41 13.43 19.20
CA GLN A 99 -0.57 13.75 20.25
C GLN A 99 -1.67 12.68 20.37
N LEU A 100 -1.46 11.51 19.78
CA LEU A 100 -2.33 10.34 19.96
C LEU A 100 -2.03 9.68 21.30
N ALA A 101 -3.00 8.98 21.88
CA ALA A 101 -2.80 8.11 23.03
C ALA A 101 -2.04 6.81 22.70
N ALA A 102 -1.65 6.62 21.44
CA ALA A 102 -0.96 5.44 20.94
C ALA A 102 0.36 5.83 20.25
N ASP A 103 1.28 4.87 20.17
CA ASP A 103 2.49 5.00 19.35
C ASP A 103 2.14 5.09 17.87
N THR A 104 2.92 5.84 17.11
CA THR A 104 2.74 5.97 15.66
C THR A 104 4.08 6.07 14.91
N THR A 105 4.04 6.07 13.59
CA THR A 105 5.16 6.38 12.69
C THR A 105 4.63 7.04 11.42
N ILE A 106 5.52 7.47 10.52
CA ILE A 106 5.17 7.80 9.14
C ILE A 106 6.03 6.97 8.19
N HIS A 107 5.38 6.18 7.34
CA HIS A 107 5.97 5.61 6.14
C HIS A 107 5.71 6.53 4.93
N TRP A 108 6.75 6.77 4.12
CA TRP A 108 6.73 7.62 2.94
C TRP A 108 6.59 6.74 1.70
N HIS A 109 5.35 6.40 1.39
CA HIS A 109 5.01 5.37 0.42
C HIS A 109 5.51 5.68 -0.99
N GLY A 110 6.26 4.75 -1.56
CA GLY A 110 6.75 4.75 -2.94
C GLY A 110 8.08 5.46 -3.15
N LEU A 111 8.64 6.12 -2.14
CA LEU A 111 9.91 6.81 -2.24
C LEU A 111 11.10 5.87 -2.03
N ALA A 112 12.11 5.96 -2.90
CA ALA A 112 13.42 5.35 -2.70
C ALA A 112 14.27 6.22 -1.78
N LEU A 113 13.88 6.33 -0.50
CA LEU A 113 14.52 7.18 0.50
C LEU A 113 15.60 6.43 1.29
N ARG A 114 16.26 7.09 2.23
CA ARG A 114 17.21 6.47 3.16
C ARG A 114 16.48 5.54 4.14
N ASN A 115 17.09 4.39 4.47
CA ASN A 115 16.42 3.35 5.26
C ASN A 115 15.99 3.79 6.67
N ASP A 116 16.77 4.63 7.36
CA ASP A 116 16.45 5.15 8.69
C ASP A 116 15.31 6.20 8.72
N ALA A 117 14.75 6.56 7.55
CA ALA A 117 13.56 7.41 7.42
C ALA A 117 12.32 6.67 6.91
N ASP A 118 12.39 5.35 6.69
CA ASP A 118 11.30 4.54 6.13
C ASP A 118 10.06 4.45 7.03
N GLY A 119 10.23 4.62 8.34
CA GLY A 119 9.10 4.71 9.27
C GLY A 119 8.49 3.39 9.71
N VAL A 120 9.17 2.26 9.57
CA VAL A 120 8.70 0.96 10.04
C VAL A 120 9.13 0.72 11.47
N PRO A 121 8.18 0.63 12.43
CA PRO A 121 8.49 0.48 13.85
C PRO A 121 9.19 -0.86 14.12
N GLY A 122 10.26 -0.82 14.92
CA GLY A 122 11.04 -2.00 15.28
C GLY A 122 11.97 -2.54 14.18
N VAL A 123 11.93 -1.97 12.97
CA VAL A 123 12.80 -2.31 11.85
C VAL A 123 13.73 -1.16 11.51
N THR A 124 13.19 -0.01 11.12
CA THR A 124 13.97 1.15 10.69
C THR A 124 14.05 2.24 11.74
N GLN A 125 13.13 2.26 12.68
CA GLN A 125 13.10 3.19 13.82
C GLN A 125 12.33 2.61 15.02
N ALA A 126 12.48 3.25 16.19
CA ALA A 126 11.57 3.03 17.30
C ALA A 126 10.22 3.71 17.04
N PRO A 127 9.10 3.15 17.56
CA PRO A 127 7.81 3.83 17.51
C PRO A 127 7.89 5.22 18.16
N ILE A 128 7.23 6.21 17.58
CA ILE A 128 7.10 7.56 18.14
C ILE A 128 6.06 7.51 19.24
N LYS A 129 6.50 7.64 20.48
CA LYS A 129 5.64 7.53 21.66
C LYS A 129 4.63 8.66 21.73
N ALA A 130 3.51 8.43 22.43
CA ALA A 130 2.57 9.49 22.79
C ALA A 130 3.30 10.69 23.40
N ASP A 131 2.85 11.90 23.09
CA ASP A 131 3.38 13.18 23.56
C ASP A 131 4.87 13.42 23.24
N THR A 132 5.40 12.73 22.19
CA THR A 132 6.77 12.97 21.70
C THR A 132 6.79 13.43 20.25
N GLU A 133 7.95 13.90 19.81
CA GLU A 133 8.19 14.35 18.45
C GLU A 133 9.28 13.52 17.77
N TYR A 134 9.19 13.37 16.46
CA TYR A 134 10.22 12.75 15.62
C TYR A 134 10.44 13.60 14.36
N THR A 135 11.68 13.65 13.87
CA THR A 135 12.00 14.35 12.63
C THR A 135 12.50 13.36 11.58
N TYR A 136 11.77 13.26 10.50
CA TYR A 136 12.19 12.57 9.28
C TYR A 136 12.99 13.53 8.41
N GLU A 137 14.08 13.02 7.81
CA GLU A 137 14.87 13.80 6.86
C GLU A 137 15.40 12.89 5.77
N PHE A 138 15.04 13.19 4.52
CA PHE A 138 15.45 12.41 3.34
C PHE A 138 15.36 13.24 2.06
N THR A 139 16.14 12.86 1.03
CA THR A 139 16.08 13.46 -0.29
C THR A 139 14.92 12.84 -1.11
N ALA A 140 14.02 13.69 -1.62
CA ALA A 140 12.99 13.31 -2.58
C ALA A 140 13.62 13.28 -3.99
N ALA A 141 14.32 12.19 -4.32
CA ALA A 141 15.19 12.13 -5.50
C ALA A 141 14.44 12.00 -6.84
N HIS A 142 13.27 11.36 -6.84
CA HIS A 142 12.50 11.09 -8.05
C HIS A 142 11.19 11.88 -8.07
N PRO A 143 10.87 12.56 -9.19
CA PRO A 143 9.60 13.24 -9.34
C PRO A 143 8.44 12.24 -9.40
N GLY A 144 7.25 12.65 -8.94
CA GLY A 144 6.07 11.81 -9.03
C GLY A 144 5.01 12.11 -7.99
N THR A 145 3.96 11.30 -8.02
CA THR A 145 2.85 11.32 -7.07
C THR A 145 3.09 10.26 -6.01
N TYR A 146 3.30 10.72 -4.79
CA TYR A 146 3.55 9.90 -3.60
C TYR A 146 2.58 10.29 -2.49
N TRP A 147 2.61 9.56 -1.40
CA TRP A 147 1.80 9.83 -0.22
C TRP A 147 2.48 9.28 1.04
N PHE A 148 1.92 9.54 2.19
CA PHE A 148 2.46 9.03 3.44
C PHE A 148 1.35 8.67 4.42
N HIS A 149 1.61 7.68 5.26
CA HIS A 149 0.67 7.10 6.22
C HIS A 149 1.42 6.42 7.38
N PRO A 150 0.77 6.08 8.51
CA PRO A 150 1.41 5.29 9.56
C PRO A 150 1.74 3.87 9.09
N HIS A 151 2.77 3.29 9.69
CA HIS A 151 3.06 1.86 9.59
C HIS A 151 2.95 1.21 10.97
N SER A 152 1.83 1.44 11.67
CA SER A 152 1.59 1.04 13.06
C SER A 152 0.18 0.47 13.19
N GLY A 153 0.05 -0.87 13.16
CA GLY A 153 -1.24 -1.54 13.21
C GLY A 153 -2.19 -1.04 12.12
N THR A 154 -3.47 -1.00 12.41
CA THR A 154 -4.51 -0.58 11.46
C THR A 154 -4.67 0.95 11.31
N GLN A 155 -3.68 1.75 11.75
CA GLN A 155 -3.78 3.22 11.74
C GLN A 155 -3.93 3.82 10.34
N LEU A 156 -3.50 3.12 9.29
CA LEU A 156 -3.73 3.52 7.90
C LEU A 156 -5.22 3.72 7.59
N ASP A 157 -6.09 2.84 8.13
CA ASP A 157 -7.54 2.85 7.87
C ASP A 157 -8.29 3.88 8.76
N ARG A 158 -7.58 4.96 9.10
CA ARG A 158 -8.07 6.18 9.74
C ARG A 158 -7.74 7.39 8.86
N GLY A 159 -7.79 8.60 9.38
CA GLY A 159 -7.47 9.82 8.61
C GLY A 159 -5.99 10.22 8.60
N LEU A 160 -5.06 9.34 8.96
CA LEU A 160 -3.63 9.63 9.05
C LEU A 160 -2.92 9.40 7.71
N TYR A 161 -3.34 10.09 6.67
CA TYR A 161 -2.68 10.06 5.37
C TYR A 161 -2.70 11.42 4.69
N ALA A 162 -1.69 11.68 3.85
CA ALA A 162 -1.65 12.88 3.02
C ALA A 162 -0.76 12.68 1.78
N PRO A 163 -0.97 13.45 0.70
CA PRO A 163 -0.15 13.35 -0.49
C PRO A 163 1.20 14.06 -0.32
N LEU A 164 2.23 13.50 -0.95
CA LEU A 164 3.52 14.11 -1.18
C LEU A 164 3.77 14.18 -2.68
N ILE A 165 3.78 15.37 -3.24
CA ILE A 165 4.04 15.61 -4.65
C ILE A 165 5.48 16.06 -4.81
N VAL A 166 6.23 15.31 -5.59
CA VAL A 166 7.60 15.67 -5.99
C VAL A 166 7.55 16.16 -7.43
N GLU A 167 7.72 17.48 -7.58
CA GLU A 167 7.66 18.16 -8.88
C GLU A 167 8.86 17.77 -9.76
N ASP A 168 8.62 17.51 -11.05
CA ASP A 168 9.65 17.35 -12.06
C ASP A 168 10.02 18.73 -12.61
N PRO A 169 11.24 19.25 -12.40
CA PRO A 169 11.66 20.54 -12.96
C PRO A 169 11.71 20.51 -14.50
N ASP A 170 11.82 19.31 -15.07
CA ASP A 170 11.89 19.07 -16.52
C ASP A 170 10.62 18.40 -17.05
N GLU A 171 9.45 18.64 -16.41
CA GLU A 171 8.18 18.01 -16.76
C GLU A 171 7.80 18.26 -18.24
N PRO A 172 7.81 17.21 -19.09
CA PRO A 172 7.53 17.37 -20.51
C PRO A 172 6.05 17.47 -20.85
N LEU A 173 5.17 17.15 -19.88
CA LEU A 173 3.74 17.17 -20.09
C LEU A 173 3.21 18.59 -19.92
N GLY A 174 2.76 19.22 -21.01
CA GLY A 174 2.05 20.49 -20.89
C GLY A 174 0.67 20.27 -20.29
N TYR A 175 0.36 20.90 -19.15
CA TYR A 175 -0.97 21.00 -18.57
C TYR A 175 -1.15 22.38 -17.93
N ASP A 176 -2.42 22.79 -17.76
CA ASP A 176 -2.75 24.13 -17.28
C ASP A 176 -2.96 24.17 -15.78
N ASP A 177 -3.41 23.03 -15.19
CA ASP A 177 -3.74 22.92 -13.78
C ASP A 177 -3.62 21.46 -13.32
N GLU A 178 -3.53 21.24 -12.00
CA GLU A 178 -3.48 19.91 -11.44
C GLU A 178 -4.44 19.72 -10.26
N TRP A 179 -4.89 18.51 -10.06
CA TRP A 179 -5.76 18.13 -8.97
C TRP A 179 -5.33 16.81 -8.34
N VAL A 180 -4.99 16.83 -7.06
CA VAL A 180 -4.72 15.62 -6.29
C VAL A 180 -6.04 15.07 -5.78
N VAL A 181 -6.30 13.82 -6.13
CA VAL A 181 -7.50 13.06 -5.79
C VAL A 181 -7.11 11.84 -4.98
N ILE A 182 -7.46 11.83 -3.70
CA ILE A 182 -7.27 10.70 -2.82
C ILE A 182 -8.60 9.96 -2.68
N LEU A 183 -8.56 8.67 -2.99
CA LEU A 183 -9.66 7.72 -2.85
C LEU A 183 -9.49 6.97 -1.54
N ASP A 184 -10.59 6.75 -0.84
CA ASP A 184 -10.56 6.08 0.46
C ASP A 184 -11.85 5.33 0.74
N ASP A 185 -11.78 4.30 1.55
CA ASP A 185 -12.90 3.60 2.15
C ASP A 185 -12.93 3.91 3.66
N TRP A 186 -14.11 4.13 4.24
CA TRP A 186 -14.20 4.74 5.57
C TRP A 186 -15.22 4.07 6.48
N LEU A 187 -14.79 3.70 7.68
CA LEU A 187 -15.66 3.16 8.73
C LEU A 187 -15.40 3.78 10.12
N ASP A 188 -14.22 4.36 10.36
CA ASP A 188 -13.79 4.83 11.68
C ASP A 188 -14.71 5.95 12.20
N GLY A 189 -15.17 5.79 13.45
CA GLY A 189 -16.13 6.71 14.06
C GLY A 189 -17.55 6.65 13.48
N VAL A 190 -17.84 5.71 12.56
CA VAL A 190 -19.19 5.49 11.96
C VAL A 190 -19.77 4.17 12.42
N THR A 191 -19.09 3.05 12.14
CA THR A 191 -19.58 1.71 12.48
C THR A 191 -18.71 0.99 13.52
N GLY A 192 -17.54 1.49 13.81
CA GLY A 192 -16.57 0.95 14.75
C GLY A 192 -15.21 1.59 14.52
N SER A 193 -14.16 0.90 14.91
CA SER A 193 -12.77 1.23 14.65
C SER A 193 -12.12 0.19 13.75
N PRO A 194 -11.00 0.51 13.06
CA PRO A 194 -10.23 -0.48 12.30
C PRO A 194 -9.74 -1.65 13.15
N GLU A 195 -9.45 -1.42 14.43
CA GLU A 195 -9.06 -2.48 15.38
C GLU A 195 -10.23 -3.44 15.66
N ASP A 196 -11.47 -2.93 15.75
CA ASP A 196 -12.68 -3.77 15.89
C ASP A 196 -12.85 -4.67 14.66
N VAL A 197 -12.60 -4.12 13.46
CA VAL A 197 -12.65 -4.86 12.20
C VAL A 197 -11.60 -5.95 12.17
N LEU A 198 -10.34 -5.64 12.46
CA LEU A 198 -9.27 -6.63 12.51
C LEU A 198 -9.57 -7.74 13.52
N ALA A 199 -10.07 -7.38 14.70
CA ALA A 199 -10.46 -8.35 15.72
C ALA A 199 -11.65 -9.22 15.28
N GLU A 200 -12.58 -8.67 14.50
CA GLU A 200 -13.70 -9.42 13.91
C GLU A 200 -13.22 -10.40 12.83
N LEU A 201 -12.42 -9.94 11.85
CA LEU A 201 -11.87 -10.74 10.78
C LEU A 201 -10.95 -11.85 11.31
N SER A 202 -10.14 -11.56 12.33
CA SER A 202 -9.19 -12.52 12.94
C SER A 202 -9.87 -13.71 13.65
N ARG A 203 -11.17 -13.63 13.93
CA ARG A 203 -11.94 -14.78 14.44
C ARG A 203 -12.20 -15.81 13.34
N GLY A 204 -12.00 -15.42 12.08
CA GLY A 204 -12.29 -16.25 10.93
C GLY A 204 -13.78 -16.58 10.79
N MET A 205 -14.10 -17.42 9.81
CA MET A 205 -15.48 -17.90 9.56
C MET A 205 -15.82 -19.15 10.37
N SER A 206 -15.09 -19.45 11.45
CA SER A 206 -15.34 -20.62 12.29
C SER A 206 -16.66 -20.45 13.06
N MET A 207 -17.74 -20.96 12.50
CA MET A 207 -19.00 -21.16 13.21
C MET A 207 -18.95 -22.54 13.89
N PRO A 208 -19.07 -22.64 15.21
CA PRO A 208 -19.29 -23.95 15.86
C PRO A 208 -20.62 -24.53 15.34
N GLY A 209 -20.59 -25.59 14.52
CA GLY A 209 -21.76 -26.36 14.14
C GLY A 209 -22.19 -26.34 12.68
N MET A 210 -21.41 -25.82 11.71
CA MET A 210 -21.67 -26.01 10.30
C MET A 210 -20.82 -27.15 9.72
N ASP A 211 -21.48 -28.25 9.46
CA ASP A 211 -20.97 -29.31 8.58
C ASP A 211 -21.03 -28.80 7.13
N HIS A 212 -19.97 -29.04 6.33
CA HIS A 212 -19.74 -28.45 5.01
C HIS A 212 -20.70 -28.95 3.87
N GLY A 213 -21.97 -29.18 4.19
CA GLY A 213 -22.89 -29.90 3.30
C GLY A 213 -23.96 -29.09 2.56
N ASP A 214 -24.35 -27.91 3.00
CA ASP A 214 -25.50 -27.20 2.38
C ASP A 214 -25.38 -25.66 2.47
N MET A 215 -24.87 -25.06 1.41
CA MET A 215 -24.86 -23.61 1.24
C MET A 215 -25.98 -23.16 0.30
N THR A 216 -27.21 -23.10 0.81
CA THR A 216 -28.27 -22.28 0.19
C THR A 216 -28.33 -20.92 0.88
N PRO A 217 -28.30 -19.80 0.13
CA PRO A 217 -28.37 -18.46 0.71
C PRO A 217 -29.78 -18.20 1.28
N GLY A 218 -29.89 -18.24 2.60
CA GLY A 218 -31.09 -17.82 3.31
C GLY A 218 -30.90 -16.41 3.93
N PRO A 219 -31.96 -15.61 4.10
CA PRO A 219 -31.88 -14.21 4.53
C PRO A 219 -31.90 -14.07 6.05
N SER A 220 -30.97 -14.68 6.78
CA SER A 220 -30.69 -14.32 8.19
C SER A 220 -29.43 -15.00 8.71
N SER A 221 -28.28 -14.31 8.56
CA SER A 221 -27.02 -14.72 9.18
C SER A 221 -26.86 -14.04 10.55
N THR A 222 -27.48 -14.56 11.58
CA THR A 222 -27.35 -14.08 12.98
C THR A 222 -26.01 -14.49 13.63
N GLY A 223 -24.96 -14.72 12.86
CA GLY A 223 -23.64 -15.13 13.36
C GLY A 223 -22.43 -14.49 12.65
N MET A 224 -22.65 -13.75 11.56
CA MET A 224 -21.56 -13.03 10.88
C MET A 224 -21.34 -11.66 11.53
N GLY A 225 -20.08 -11.25 11.63
CA GLY A 225 -19.71 -9.94 12.13
C GLY A 225 -20.29 -8.81 11.28
N LYS A 226 -20.52 -7.65 11.88
CA LYS A 226 -21.17 -6.51 11.21
C LYS A 226 -20.30 -5.85 10.12
N HIS A 227 -18.96 -6.02 10.20
CA HIS A 227 -18.02 -5.42 9.28
C HIS A 227 -17.57 -6.37 8.16
N MET A 228 -17.80 -7.66 8.31
CA MET A 228 -17.40 -8.64 7.29
C MET A 228 -18.24 -8.50 6.02
N LEU A 229 -17.58 -8.41 4.87
CA LEU A 229 -18.20 -8.38 3.55
C LEU A 229 -18.10 -9.77 2.91
N MET A 230 -19.22 -10.29 2.45
CA MET A 230 -19.29 -11.59 1.77
C MET A 230 -19.95 -11.45 0.41
N GLY A 231 -19.44 -12.22 -0.57
CA GLY A 231 -20.05 -12.30 -1.88
C GLY A 231 -19.83 -11.11 -2.79
N ALA A 232 -18.97 -10.17 -2.42
CA ALA A 232 -18.52 -9.11 -3.32
C ALA A 232 -17.56 -9.72 -4.36
N MET A 233 -17.89 -9.58 -5.64
CA MET A 233 -17.15 -10.24 -6.72
C MET A 233 -16.78 -9.25 -7.82
N SER A 234 -15.56 -9.38 -8.35
CA SER A 234 -15.11 -8.65 -9.53
C SER A 234 -14.25 -9.53 -10.45
N PRO A 235 -14.62 -9.64 -11.74
CA PRO A 235 -13.77 -10.27 -12.73
C PRO A 235 -12.41 -9.58 -12.91
N LEU A 236 -12.33 -8.26 -12.69
CA LEU A 236 -11.09 -7.50 -12.79
C LEU A 236 -10.11 -7.82 -11.66
N LEU A 237 -10.62 -8.28 -10.52
CA LEU A 237 -9.83 -8.71 -9.36
C LEU A 237 -9.67 -10.24 -9.28
N GLY A 238 -10.21 -10.97 -10.26
CA GLY A 238 -10.09 -12.42 -10.36
C GLY A 238 -11.03 -13.20 -9.44
N GLY A 239 -12.02 -12.56 -8.83
CA GLY A 239 -12.97 -13.18 -7.92
C GLY A 239 -13.41 -12.27 -6.79
N ASP A 240 -13.10 -12.62 -5.56
CA ASP A 240 -13.46 -11.87 -4.36
C ASP A 240 -12.90 -10.45 -4.42
N ALA A 241 -13.73 -9.47 -4.03
CA ALA A 241 -13.42 -8.05 -4.18
C ALA A 241 -12.95 -7.37 -2.88
N GLY A 242 -13.01 -8.05 -1.75
CA GLY A 242 -12.54 -7.53 -0.45
C GLY A 242 -13.34 -8.07 0.73
N ASP A 243 -12.81 -7.86 1.93
CA ASP A 243 -13.23 -8.48 3.18
C ASP A 243 -14.15 -7.59 4.03
N VAL A 244 -14.07 -6.26 3.79
CA VAL A 244 -14.64 -5.26 4.71
C VAL A 244 -15.82 -4.51 4.11
N ARG A 245 -16.88 -4.43 4.90
CA ARG A 245 -18.07 -3.62 4.61
C ARG A 245 -17.86 -2.19 5.12
N TYR A 246 -17.53 -1.28 4.21
CA TYR A 246 -17.43 0.13 4.53
C TYR A 246 -18.76 0.86 4.35
N PRO A 247 -19.17 1.70 5.30
CA PRO A 247 -20.38 2.52 5.16
C PRO A 247 -20.21 3.69 4.19
N HIS A 248 -18.97 4.16 3.98
CA HIS A 248 -18.67 5.28 3.11
C HIS A 248 -17.44 5.02 2.22
N PHE A 249 -17.46 5.64 1.03
CA PHE A 249 -16.32 5.75 0.12
C PHE A 249 -16.10 7.22 -0.19
N LEU A 250 -14.87 7.69 -0.09
CA LEU A 250 -14.55 9.12 -0.06
C LEU A 250 -13.69 9.53 -1.25
N VAL A 251 -13.87 10.77 -1.70
CA VAL A 251 -12.88 11.51 -2.48
C VAL A 251 -12.43 12.71 -1.67
N ASN A 252 -11.15 12.78 -1.38
CA ASN A 252 -10.55 13.87 -0.59
C ASN A 252 -11.31 14.10 0.73
N GLY A 253 -11.63 13.02 1.45
CA GLY A 253 -12.30 13.05 2.75
C GLY A 253 -13.78 13.42 2.71
N ARG A 254 -14.45 13.39 1.54
CA ARG A 254 -15.85 13.77 1.41
C ARG A 254 -16.70 12.62 0.86
N VAL A 255 -17.87 12.43 1.47
CA VAL A 255 -18.88 11.46 0.98
C VAL A 255 -19.53 11.96 -0.33
N PRO A 256 -20.12 11.05 -1.14
CA PRO A 256 -20.73 11.40 -2.42
C PRO A 256 -21.85 12.44 -2.36
N ALA A 257 -22.54 12.57 -1.21
CA ALA A 257 -23.64 13.52 -1.03
C ALA A 257 -23.16 14.98 -0.99
N GLU A 258 -21.97 15.22 -0.42
CA GLU A 258 -21.33 16.53 -0.32
C GLU A 258 -19.91 16.48 -0.93
N PRO A 259 -19.81 16.30 -2.27
CA PRO A 259 -18.55 15.98 -2.93
C PRO A 259 -17.62 17.20 -3.01
N THR A 260 -16.31 16.94 -2.96
CA THR A 260 -15.31 17.92 -3.40
C THR A 260 -15.60 18.37 -4.84
N THR A 261 -15.36 19.65 -5.11
CA THR A 261 -15.54 20.22 -6.45
C THR A 261 -14.28 20.93 -6.91
N PHE A 262 -13.68 20.43 -7.99
CA PHE A 262 -12.66 21.12 -8.74
C PHE A 262 -13.30 22.09 -9.74
N ARG A 263 -12.80 23.32 -9.79
CA ARG A 263 -13.33 24.38 -10.67
C ARG A 263 -12.25 24.84 -11.64
N ALA A 264 -12.62 24.85 -12.93
CA ALA A 264 -11.73 25.28 -13.99
C ALA A 264 -12.54 25.95 -15.12
N LYS A 265 -11.86 26.36 -16.19
CA LYS A 265 -12.49 26.82 -17.43
C LYS A 265 -12.64 25.63 -18.39
N PRO A 266 -13.63 25.69 -19.31
CA PRO A 266 -13.67 24.76 -20.44
C PRO A 266 -12.36 24.86 -21.25
N GLY A 267 -11.86 23.74 -21.74
CA GLY A 267 -10.58 23.64 -22.47
C GLY A 267 -9.35 23.51 -21.59
N THR A 268 -9.46 23.69 -20.26
CA THR A 268 -8.35 23.43 -19.33
C THR A 268 -7.83 22.00 -19.50
N ARG A 269 -6.54 21.85 -19.75
CA ARG A 269 -5.83 20.59 -19.75
C ARG A 269 -5.40 20.27 -18.31
N LEU A 270 -6.17 19.41 -17.64
CA LEU A 270 -6.03 19.07 -16.23
C LEU A 270 -5.21 17.81 -16.05
N ARG A 271 -4.18 17.84 -15.16
CA ARG A 271 -3.54 16.65 -14.61
C ARG A 271 -4.27 16.24 -13.34
N ILE A 272 -4.83 15.04 -13.32
CA ILE A 272 -5.42 14.46 -12.11
C ILE A 272 -4.43 13.42 -11.56
N ARG A 273 -3.99 13.63 -10.31
CA ARG A 273 -3.10 12.73 -9.59
C ARG A 273 -3.95 11.88 -8.65
N LEU A 274 -4.16 10.62 -9.03
CA LEU A 274 -4.98 9.68 -8.28
C LEU A 274 -4.13 8.87 -7.30
N ILE A 275 -4.57 8.79 -6.06
CA ILE A 275 -3.95 8.00 -4.98
C ILE A 275 -5.05 7.14 -4.37
N ASN A 276 -4.85 5.85 -4.23
CA ASN A 276 -5.76 4.99 -3.46
C ASN A 276 -5.18 4.75 -2.07
N ALA A 277 -5.75 5.42 -1.06
CA ALA A 277 -5.38 5.30 0.35
C ALA A 277 -6.30 4.34 1.13
N GLY A 278 -7.23 3.65 0.46
CA GLY A 278 -8.17 2.72 1.09
C GLY A 278 -7.49 1.54 1.77
N GLY A 279 -8.14 1.00 2.79
CA GLY A 279 -7.67 -0.14 3.58
C GLY A 279 -7.94 -1.50 2.92
N ASP A 280 -9.06 -1.62 2.15
CA ASP A 280 -9.50 -2.91 1.57
C ASP A 280 -10.18 -2.76 0.20
N THR A 281 -10.17 -1.59 -0.43
CA THR A 281 -10.94 -1.35 -1.66
C THR A 281 -10.09 -0.97 -2.86
N ALA A 282 -10.19 -1.74 -3.95
CA ALA A 282 -9.80 -1.26 -5.27
C ALA A 282 -10.91 -0.39 -5.86
N PHE A 283 -10.54 0.66 -6.61
CA PHE A 283 -11.50 1.53 -7.26
C PHE A 283 -11.38 1.48 -8.78
N ARG A 284 -12.56 1.48 -9.47
CA ARG A 284 -12.64 1.75 -10.90
C ARG A 284 -13.04 3.20 -11.09
N VAL A 285 -12.15 4.02 -11.68
CA VAL A 285 -12.30 5.48 -11.75
C VAL A 285 -12.60 5.91 -13.16
N ALA A 286 -13.62 6.76 -13.32
CA ALA A 286 -13.97 7.41 -14.58
C ALA A 286 -14.42 8.85 -14.36
N LEU A 287 -14.20 9.71 -15.37
CA LEU A 287 -14.74 11.06 -15.44
C LEU A 287 -15.83 11.11 -16.52
N THR A 288 -17.05 11.44 -16.12
CA THR A 288 -18.22 11.50 -17.04
C THR A 288 -17.90 12.28 -18.31
N ASP A 289 -18.25 11.69 -19.47
CA ASP A 289 -18.08 12.25 -20.82
C ASP A 289 -16.64 12.58 -21.24
N HIS A 290 -15.63 12.05 -20.51
CA HIS A 290 -14.23 12.25 -20.84
C HIS A 290 -13.49 10.91 -20.95
N ARG A 291 -12.48 10.88 -21.82
CA ARG A 291 -11.43 9.85 -21.76
C ARG A 291 -10.28 10.34 -20.90
N LEU A 292 -9.63 9.43 -20.21
CA LEU A 292 -8.46 9.68 -19.37
C LEU A 292 -7.22 9.25 -20.15
N THR A 293 -6.24 10.13 -20.29
CA THR A 293 -4.92 9.75 -20.86
C THR A 293 -3.98 9.44 -19.70
N VAL A 294 -3.72 8.15 -19.42
CA VAL A 294 -2.78 7.72 -18.39
C VAL A 294 -1.36 8.09 -18.79
N THR A 295 -0.64 8.80 -17.95
CA THR A 295 0.73 9.30 -18.21
C THR A 295 1.77 8.77 -17.23
N HIS A 296 1.37 8.45 -15.98
CA HIS A 296 2.26 7.90 -14.96
C HIS A 296 1.55 6.82 -14.14
N THR A 297 2.34 5.91 -13.59
CA THR A 297 1.92 4.99 -12.53
C THR A 297 3.03 4.92 -11.48
N ASP A 298 2.66 5.01 -10.19
CA ASP A 298 3.55 5.02 -9.02
C ASP A 298 4.75 5.98 -9.16
N GLY A 299 4.49 7.17 -9.74
CA GLY A 299 5.49 8.21 -9.98
C GLY A 299 6.29 8.07 -11.28
N PHE A 300 6.18 6.97 -12.01
CA PHE A 300 6.96 6.70 -13.21
C PHE A 300 6.16 6.89 -14.50
N ALA A 301 6.77 7.56 -15.48
CA ALA A 301 6.13 7.84 -16.77
C ALA A 301 5.86 6.56 -17.56
N VAL A 302 4.68 6.52 -18.18
CA VAL A 302 4.29 5.50 -19.17
C VAL A 302 4.11 6.16 -20.54
N GLN A 303 4.10 5.35 -21.59
CA GLN A 303 3.62 5.83 -22.89
C GLN A 303 2.15 6.22 -22.72
N PRO A 304 1.75 7.43 -23.13
CA PRO A 304 0.38 7.91 -22.93
C PRO A 304 -0.64 6.90 -23.48
N LYS A 305 -1.59 6.50 -22.64
CA LYS A 305 -2.61 5.51 -22.98
C LYS A 305 -3.99 6.06 -22.64
N ASP A 306 -4.83 6.21 -23.65
CA ASP A 306 -6.22 6.60 -23.45
C ASP A 306 -7.04 5.44 -22.90
N ALA A 307 -7.95 5.76 -21.97
CA ALA A 307 -8.86 4.85 -21.33
C ALA A 307 -10.21 5.51 -21.05
N ASP A 308 -11.26 4.71 -20.97
CA ASP A 308 -12.56 5.19 -20.48
C ASP A 308 -12.57 5.19 -18.94
N ALA A 309 -11.95 4.17 -18.34
CA ALA A 309 -11.76 4.06 -16.90
C ALA A 309 -10.41 3.43 -16.57
N LEU A 310 -9.99 3.56 -15.31
CA LEU A 310 -8.80 2.87 -14.79
C LEU A 310 -9.13 2.14 -13.49
N LEU A 311 -8.46 0.99 -13.28
CA LEU A 311 -8.50 0.25 -12.02
C LEU A 311 -7.27 0.61 -11.19
N ILE A 312 -7.48 0.99 -9.93
CA ILE A 312 -6.44 1.37 -8.99
C ILE A 312 -6.60 0.60 -7.67
N GLY A 313 -5.60 -0.21 -7.32
CA GLY A 313 -5.53 -0.95 -6.04
C GLY A 313 -5.02 -0.09 -4.90
N MET A 314 -5.14 -0.57 -3.66
CA MET A 314 -4.62 0.12 -2.49
C MET A 314 -3.11 0.34 -2.63
N GLY A 315 -2.65 1.54 -2.29
CA GLY A 315 -1.25 1.96 -2.41
C GLY A 315 -0.82 2.40 -3.81
N GLU A 316 -1.54 2.04 -4.87
CA GLU A 316 -1.21 2.46 -6.23
C GLU A 316 -1.50 3.94 -6.47
N ARG A 317 -0.76 4.56 -7.41
CA ARG A 317 -0.99 5.91 -7.90
C ARG A 317 -1.02 5.91 -9.42
N TYR A 318 -1.87 6.77 -9.98
CA TYR A 318 -1.92 7.04 -11.41
C TYR A 318 -2.08 8.52 -11.67
N ASP A 319 -1.35 9.06 -12.63
CA ASP A 319 -1.60 10.40 -13.13
C ASP A 319 -2.23 10.31 -14.51
N VAL A 320 -3.29 11.08 -14.69
CA VAL A 320 -4.01 11.15 -15.96
C VAL A 320 -4.15 12.60 -16.44
N LEU A 321 -4.12 12.80 -17.74
CA LEU A 321 -4.45 14.06 -18.38
C LEU A 321 -5.87 14.00 -18.96
N VAL A 322 -6.58 15.10 -18.85
CA VAL A 322 -7.90 15.28 -19.45
C VAL A 322 -8.08 16.72 -19.91
N THR A 323 -8.64 16.93 -21.12
CA THR A 323 -9.06 18.26 -21.56
C THR A 323 -10.53 18.44 -21.22
N LEU A 324 -10.82 19.40 -20.35
CA LEU A 324 -12.14 19.59 -19.78
C LEU A 324 -13.13 20.21 -20.77
N LYS A 325 -14.30 19.58 -20.91
CA LYS A 325 -15.45 20.13 -21.66
C LYS A 325 -16.18 21.19 -20.85
N ASP A 326 -17.15 21.86 -21.46
CA ASP A 326 -18.04 22.79 -20.75
C ASP A 326 -19.19 22.04 -20.07
N GLY A 327 -19.33 22.21 -18.72
CA GLY A 327 -20.38 21.53 -17.97
C GLY A 327 -20.05 21.24 -16.51
N VAL A 328 -20.70 20.19 -15.97
CA VAL A 328 -20.44 19.62 -14.64
C VAL A 328 -20.31 18.12 -14.78
N PHE A 329 -19.15 17.60 -14.47
CA PHE A 329 -18.78 16.22 -14.71
C PHE A 329 -18.44 15.50 -13.40
N PRO A 330 -19.23 14.50 -12.98
CA PRO A 330 -18.83 13.62 -11.90
C PRO A 330 -17.57 12.82 -12.24
N LEU A 331 -16.57 12.90 -11.37
CA LEU A 331 -15.54 11.90 -11.24
C LEU A 331 -16.06 10.84 -10.27
N VAL A 332 -16.24 9.62 -10.75
CA VAL A 332 -16.80 8.52 -9.97
C VAL A 332 -15.73 7.47 -9.79
N ALA A 333 -15.46 7.10 -8.54
CA ALA A 333 -14.62 5.97 -8.17
C ALA A 333 -15.54 4.87 -7.62
N LEU A 334 -15.87 3.91 -8.50
CA LEU A 334 -16.67 2.75 -8.15
C LEU A 334 -15.83 1.83 -7.26
N ALA A 335 -16.30 1.54 -6.05
CA ALA A 335 -15.71 0.50 -5.21
C ALA A 335 -15.90 -0.85 -5.92
N GLU A 336 -14.82 -1.37 -6.49
CA GLU A 336 -14.86 -2.51 -7.41
C GLU A 336 -15.46 -3.74 -6.73
N GLY A 337 -16.55 -4.27 -7.33
CA GLY A 337 -17.27 -5.42 -6.78
C GLY A 337 -18.16 -5.14 -5.56
N LYS A 338 -18.13 -3.94 -4.96
CA LYS A 338 -18.82 -3.61 -3.69
C LYS A 338 -20.13 -2.83 -3.87
N ALA A 339 -20.59 -2.62 -5.12
CA ALA A 339 -21.87 -1.94 -5.47
C ALA A 339 -22.04 -0.53 -4.85
N ALA A 340 -20.95 0.16 -4.56
CA ALA A 340 -20.91 1.51 -4.00
C ALA A 340 -19.85 2.37 -4.70
N ALA A 341 -19.85 3.68 -4.51
CA ALA A 341 -18.90 4.56 -5.16
C ALA A 341 -18.57 5.80 -4.33
N ALA A 342 -17.35 6.29 -4.47
CA ALA A 342 -16.95 7.64 -4.11
C ALA A 342 -17.22 8.60 -5.29
N ARG A 343 -17.36 9.89 -5.01
CA ARG A 343 -17.72 10.90 -6.02
C ARG A 343 -17.06 12.24 -5.72
N ALA A 344 -16.58 12.88 -6.79
CA ALA A 344 -16.23 14.29 -6.80
C ALA A 344 -16.81 14.97 -8.05
N LEU A 345 -16.70 16.29 -8.16
CA LEU A 345 -17.20 17.04 -9.30
C LEU A 345 -16.08 17.85 -9.96
N VAL A 346 -16.03 17.82 -11.27
CA VAL A 346 -15.33 18.81 -12.09
C VAL A 346 -16.37 19.77 -12.66
N ARG A 347 -16.24 21.05 -12.35
CA ARG A 347 -17.19 22.09 -12.78
C ARG A 347 -16.47 23.15 -13.60
N THR A 348 -16.83 23.27 -14.86
CA THR A 348 -16.33 24.30 -15.79
C THR A 348 -17.39 25.30 -16.17
N SER A 349 -18.67 25.00 -15.91
CA SER A 349 -19.79 25.87 -16.15
C SER A 349 -20.54 26.18 -14.83
N PRO A 350 -20.60 27.46 -14.39
CA PRO A 350 -21.28 27.84 -13.16
C PRO A 350 -22.80 27.58 -13.22
N GLN A 351 -23.43 27.70 -14.39
CA GLN A 351 -24.86 27.58 -14.60
C GLN A 351 -25.34 26.16 -14.88
N ALA A 352 -24.45 25.25 -15.23
CA ALA A 352 -24.82 23.89 -15.52
C ALA A 352 -25.31 23.15 -14.26
N ALA A 353 -26.40 22.39 -14.44
CA ALA A 353 -26.98 21.60 -13.37
C ALA A 353 -26.01 20.50 -12.90
N THR A 354 -25.98 20.30 -11.59
CA THR A 354 -25.19 19.17 -11.01
C THR A 354 -25.92 17.85 -11.30
N PRO A 355 -25.25 16.85 -11.88
CA PRO A 355 -25.83 15.52 -12.08
C PRO A 355 -26.30 14.90 -10.76
N LYS A 356 -27.35 14.05 -10.82
CA LYS A 356 -27.91 13.38 -9.63
C LYS A 356 -26.85 12.55 -8.89
N LEU A 357 -27.04 12.36 -7.59
CA LEU A 357 -26.11 11.61 -6.73
C LEU A 357 -25.81 10.19 -7.27
N GLY A 358 -26.82 9.47 -7.74
CA GLY A 358 -26.65 8.12 -8.29
C GLY A 358 -26.18 8.07 -9.76
N HIS A 359 -25.70 9.19 -10.34
CA HIS A 359 -25.19 9.20 -11.70
C HIS A 359 -24.01 8.24 -11.82
N ARG A 360 -24.11 7.30 -12.78
CA ARG A 360 -23.07 6.32 -13.10
C ARG A 360 -22.52 6.60 -14.51
N PRO A 361 -21.28 7.03 -14.65
CA PRO A 361 -20.65 7.23 -15.95
C PRO A 361 -20.65 5.95 -16.78
N ARG A 362 -21.02 6.03 -18.04
CA ARG A 362 -20.91 4.89 -18.99
C ARG A 362 -19.48 4.45 -19.20
N GLU A 363 -18.53 5.34 -19.00
CA GLU A 363 -17.09 5.12 -19.10
C GLU A 363 -16.61 4.01 -18.15
N LEU A 364 -17.30 3.79 -17.02
CA LEU A 364 -17.01 2.68 -16.11
C LEU A 364 -17.15 1.29 -16.74
N GLU A 365 -17.98 1.18 -17.80
CA GLU A 365 -18.20 -0.08 -18.53
C GLU A 365 -17.43 -0.13 -19.87
N GLY A 366 -16.61 0.90 -20.15
CA GLY A 366 -15.79 0.98 -21.36
C GLY A 366 -14.44 0.28 -21.22
N GLU A 367 -13.43 0.81 -21.91
CA GLU A 367 -12.05 0.31 -21.83
C GLU A 367 -11.45 0.63 -20.45
N VAL A 368 -11.38 -0.38 -19.56
CA VAL A 368 -10.72 -0.26 -18.27
C VAL A 368 -9.24 -0.56 -18.42
N VAL A 369 -8.39 0.40 -18.06
CA VAL A 369 -6.93 0.22 -18.03
C VAL A 369 -6.47 -0.10 -16.61
N HIS A 370 -5.51 -1.01 -16.51
CA HIS A 370 -4.71 -1.31 -15.34
C HIS A 370 -3.26 -1.53 -15.82
N TYR A 371 -2.33 -1.74 -14.90
CA TYR A 371 -0.90 -1.84 -15.21
C TYR A 371 -0.55 -2.74 -16.40
N ALA A 372 -1.23 -3.89 -16.56
CA ALA A 372 -0.89 -4.85 -17.62
C ALA A 372 -1.17 -4.33 -19.04
N LYS A 373 -1.95 -3.26 -19.20
CA LYS A 373 -2.26 -2.63 -20.49
C LYS A 373 -1.38 -1.43 -20.82
N LEU A 374 -0.45 -1.07 -19.94
CA LEU A 374 0.45 0.06 -20.10
C LEU A 374 1.81 -0.37 -20.68
N GLN A 375 2.53 0.58 -21.21
CA GLN A 375 3.91 0.43 -21.68
C GLN A 375 4.79 1.50 -21.01
N PRO A 376 6.01 1.16 -20.57
CA PRO A 376 6.89 2.13 -19.92
C PRO A 376 7.35 3.20 -20.92
N HIS A 377 7.53 4.42 -20.45
CA HIS A 377 8.30 5.41 -21.17
C HIS A 377 9.79 5.01 -21.15
N GLU A 378 10.52 5.23 -22.27
CA GLU A 378 11.92 4.77 -22.39
C GLU A 378 12.83 5.32 -21.32
N ARG A 379 12.64 6.58 -20.91
CA ARG A 379 13.45 7.27 -19.87
C ARG A 379 13.43 6.59 -18.49
N VAL A 380 12.44 5.75 -18.20
CA VAL A 380 12.27 5.11 -16.88
C VAL A 380 12.50 3.59 -16.91
N ARG A 381 12.83 3.03 -18.06
CA ARG A 381 13.11 1.59 -18.17
C ARG A 381 14.35 1.21 -17.36
N LEU A 382 14.28 0.12 -16.65
CA LEU A 382 15.48 -0.51 -16.11
C LEU A 382 16.33 -1.05 -17.27
N PRO A 383 17.66 -0.92 -17.20
CA PRO A 383 18.55 -1.57 -18.16
C PRO A 383 18.28 -3.06 -18.24
N GLN A 384 18.33 -3.63 -19.44
CA GLN A 384 18.18 -5.08 -19.59
C GLN A 384 19.32 -5.81 -18.89
N LYS A 385 19.00 -6.60 -17.88
CA LYS A 385 19.94 -7.43 -17.12
C LYS A 385 19.19 -8.67 -16.65
N ARG A 386 19.83 -9.83 -16.74
CA ARG A 386 19.26 -11.04 -16.12
C ARG A 386 19.29 -10.90 -14.61
N PRO A 387 18.28 -11.41 -13.89
CA PRO A 387 18.33 -11.44 -12.44
C PRO A 387 19.52 -12.23 -11.93
N ASP A 388 20.28 -11.65 -11.01
CA ASP A 388 21.35 -12.32 -10.28
C ASP A 388 20.78 -13.25 -9.21
N ARG A 389 19.57 -12.93 -8.74
CA ARG A 389 18.85 -13.64 -7.67
C ARG A 389 17.33 -13.65 -7.94
N THR A 390 16.67 -14.73 -7.55
CA THR A 390 15.22 -14.80 -7.46
C THR A 390 14.80 -15.06 -6.02
N VAL A 391 13.94 -14.21 -5.48
CA VAL A 391 13.29 -14.37 -4.18
C VAL A 391 11.85 -14.75 -4.46
N ARG A 392 11.46 -15.98 -4.06
CA ARG A 392 10.11 -16.48 -4.23
C ARG A 392 9.28 -16.17 -3.00
N LEU A 393 8.15 -15.51 -3.20
CA LEU A 393 7.21 -15.08 -2.15
C LEU A 393 5.84 -15.70 -2.43
N GLU A 394 5.51 -16.78 -1.74
CA GLU A 394 4.20 -17.40 -1.83
C GLU A 394 3.22 -16.68 -0.90
N LEU A 395 2.19 -16.08 -1.48
CA LEU A 395 1.09 -15.46 -0.73
C LEU A 395 0.14 -16.58 -0.33
N THR A 396 -0.08 -16.75 0.95
CA THR A 396 -0.83 -17.86 1.54
C THR A 396 -1.83 -17.36 2.57
N GLY A 397 -2.78 -18.20 2.95
CA GLY A 397 -3.84 -17.89 3.90
C GLY A 397 -5.23 -18.07 3.29
N THR A 398 -6.23 -17.92 4.13
CA THR A 398 -7.64 -18.08 3.76
C THR A 398 -8.51 -17.12 4.54
N MET A 399 -9.64 -16.69 3.96
CA MET A 399 -10.70 -15.96 4.66
C MET A 399 -11.25 -16.75 5.86
N ALA A 400 -11.32 -18.06 5.74
CA ALA A 400 -11.90 -18.91 6.77
C ALA A 400 -11.10 -18.88 8.07
N ALA A 401 -9.75 -18.87 7.99
CA ALA A 401 -8.86 -18.82 9.15
C ALA A 401 -8.32 -17.42 9.43
N TYR A 402 -8.41 -16.52 8.47
CA TYR A 402 -7.81 -15.18 8.44
C TYR A 402 -6.32 -15.21 8.82
N ASP A 403 -5.61 -16.17 8.23
CA ASP A 403 -4.23 -16.54 8.55
C ASP A 403 -3.24 -16.10 7.46
N TRP A 404 -3.47 -14.91 6.90
CA TRP A 404 -2.67 -14.35 5.81
C TRP A 404 -1.19 -14.31 6.14
N ALA A 405 -0.36 -14.77 5.19
CA ALA A 405 1.08 -14.98 5.42
C ALA A 405 1.88 -14.95 4.12
N ILE A 406 3.20 -14.83 4.22
CA ILE A 406 4.16 -15.04 3.13
C ILE A 406 4.96 -16.31 3.42
N ASN A 407 5.08 -17.20 2.41
CA ASN A 407 5.78 -18.48 2.51
C ASN A 407 5.25 -19.36 3.69
N GLY A 408 3.93 -19.26 3.98
CA GLY A 408 3.27 -19.98 5.08
C GLY A 408 3.68 -19.50 6.48
N LYS A 409 4.34 -18.36 6.59
CA LYS A 409 4.80 -17.78 7.87
C LYS A 409 4.20 -16.39 8.05
N LYS A 410 3.57 -16.17 9.19
CA LYS A 410 3.20 -14.81 9.61
C LYS A 410 4.46 -14.00 9.86
N TYR A 411 4.35 -12.70 9.69
CA TYR A 411 5.47 -11.77 9.91
C TYR A 411 6.15 -11.99 11.25
N ALA A 412 7.47 -12.03 11.19
CA ALA A 412 8.36 -11.97 12.33
C ALA A 412 9.66 -11.26 11.89
N PRO A 413 10.22 -10.34 12.69
CA PRO A 413 11.33 -9.48 12.27
C PRO A 413 12.63 -10.23 11.96
N GLU A 414 12.75 -11.48 12.38
CA GLU A 414 13.87 -12.36 12.05
C GLU A 414 13.73 -13.06 10.69
N ILE A 415 12.55 -12.97 10.05
CA ILE A 415 12.32 -13.54 8.71
C ILE A 415 12.72 -12.48 7.68
N VAL A 416 13.90 -12.65 7.11
CA VAL A 416 14.49 -11.69 6.17
C VAL A 416 14.95 -12.42 4.91
N GLU A 417 14.49 -11.92 3.76
CA GLU A 417 14.93 -12.39 2.44
C GLU A 417 16.23 -11.67 2.06
N PRO A 418 17.37 -12.39 1.96
CA PRO A 418 18.68 -11.77 1.78
C PRO A 418 18.93 -11.36 0.33
N VAL A 419 19.45 -10.14 0.15
CA VAL A 419 19.98 -9.62 -1.11
C VAL A 419 21.36 -9.00 -0.92
N ARG A 420 22.08 -8.69 -2.01
CA ARG A 420 23.35 -7.97 -1.98
C ARG A 420 23.27 -6.71 -2.81
N SER A 421 24.00 -5.69 -2.38
CA SER A 421 24.12 -4.44 -3.15
C SER A 421 24.64 -4.71 -4.56
N GLY A 422 23.98 -4.09 -5.57
CA GLY A 422 24.33 -4.23 -6.98
C GLY A 422 23.73 -5.45 -7.70
N GLU A 423 23.03 -6.35 -6.98
CA GLU A 423 22.25 -7.42 -7.63
C GLU A 423 21.04 -6.86 -8.38
N ARG A 424 20.70 -7.42 -9.55
CA ARG A 424 19.35 -7.39 -10.11
C ARG A 424 18.58 -8.52 -9.43
N VAL A 425 17.56 -8.16 -8.68
CA VAL A 425 16.74 -9.10 -7.92
C VAL A 425 15.39 -9.25 -8.59
N ARG A 426 14.95 -10.50 -8.75
CA ARG A 426 13.57 -10.84 -9.11
C ARG A 426 12.80 -11.21 -7.85
N LEU A 427 11.70 -10.52 -7.59
CA LEU A 427 10.67 -11.01 -6.68
C LEU A 427 9.63 -11.76 -7.51
N SER A 428 9.38 -13.02 -7.14
CA SER A 428 8.37 -13.87 -7.75
C SER A 428 7.20 -14.00 -6.77
N PHE A 429 6.19 -13.16 -6.93
CA PHE A 429 4.94 -13.24 -6.15
C PHE A 429 4.09 -14.37 -6.69
N VAL A 430 3.84 -15.38 -5.87
CA VAL A 430 3.03 -16.55 -6.22
C VAL A 430 1.78 -16.55 -5.35
N ASN A 431 0.68 -16.09 -5.87
CA ASN A 431 -0.57 -16.05 -5.13
C ASN A 431 -1.24 -17.43 -5.09
N ARG A 432 -1.21 -18.07 -3.93
CA ARG A 432 -1.83 -19.37 -3.66
C ARG A 432 -3.24 -19.25 -3.06
N THR A 433 -3.72 -18.03 -2.89
CA THR A 433 -5.01 -17.74 -2.28
C THR A 433 -6.12 -17.57 -3.32
N THR A 434 -7.34 -17.41 -2.88
CA THR A 434 -8.50 -17.09 -3.71
C THR A 434 -8.80 -15.60 -3.79
N MET A 435 -7.96 -14.76 -3.13
CA MET A 435 -8.08 -13.32 -3.12
C MET A 435 -6.92 -12.65 -3.85
N TRP A 436 -7.14 -11.44 -4.35
CA TRP A 436 -6.10 -10.59 -4.90
C TRP A 436 -5.34 -9.87 -3.77
N HIS A 437 -4.06 -9.59 -4.01
CA HIS A 437 -3.21 -8.92 -3.04
C HIS A 437 -2.42 -7.80 -3.73
N PRO A 438 -2.56 -6.53 -3.33
CA PRO A 438 -1.69 -5.45 -3.77
C PRO A 438 -0.37 -5.53 -2.99
N MET A 439 0.68 -6.04 -3.65
CA MET A 439 1.98 -6.24 -3.01
C MET A 439 2.85 -4.99 -3.16
N HIS A 440 3.36 -4.49 -2.06
CA HIS A 440 4.22 -3.31 -1.96
C HIS A 440 5.62 -3.66 -1.49
N LEU A 441 6.62 -2.96 -2.05
CA LEU A 441 8.03 -3.03 -1.67
C LEU A 441 8.50 -1.65 -1.22
N HIS A 442 8.96 -1.54 0.02
CA HIS A 442 9.53 -0.32 0.57
C HIS A 442 10.89 0.04 -0.04
N GLY A 443 11.17 1.33 -0.14
CA GLY A 443 12.49 1.88 -0.48
C GLY A 443 12.99 1.56 -1.88
N HIS A 444 12.25 0.85 -2.69
CA HIS A 444 12.60 0.45 -4.05
C HIS A 444 11.40 0.59 -4.97
N THR A 445 11.70 0.63 -6.27
CA THR A 445 10.72 0.47 -7.33
C THR A 445 11.15 -0.68 -8.23
N PHE A 446 10.20 -1.51 -8.60
CA PHE A 446 10.44 -2.67 -9.46
C PHE A 446 9.88 -2.44 -10.87
N ALA A 447 10.43 -3.16 -11.84
CA ALA A 447 9.90 -3.25 -13.20
C ALA A 447 9.04 -4.51 -13.35
N LEU A 448 7.84 -4.36 -13.88
CA LEU A 448 6.99 -5.47 -14.33
C LEU A 448 7.59 -6.12 -15.58
N PRO A 449 7.12 -7.32 -16.02
CA PRO A 449 7.58 -7.96 -17.25
C PRO A 449 7.45 -7.07 -18.50
N SER A 450 6.48 -6.14 -18.51
CA SER A 450 6.33 -5.12 -19.56
C SER A 450 7.39 -4.01 -19.51
N GLY A 451 8.14 -3.90 -18.40
CA GLY A 451 9.10 -2.84 -18.11
C GLY A 451 8.52 -1.63 -17.37
N ILE A 452 7.23 -1.60 -17.07
CA ILE A 452 6.59 -0.54 -16.26
C ILE A 452 7.17 -0.55 -14.86
N ARG A 453 7.48 0.64 -14.34
CA ARG A 453 8.00 0.83 -12.98
C ARG A 453 6.85 1.07 -12.01
N LYS A 454 6.86 0.33 -10.91
CA LYS A 454 5.89 0.44 -9.80
C LYS A 454 6.57 0.12 -8.47
N ASP A 455 5.90 0.45 -7.38
CA ASP A 455 6.26 -0.01 -6.04
C ASP A 455 5.13 -0.86 -5.42
N THR A 456 3.94 -0.77 -5.98
CA THR A 456 2.75 -1.52 -5.55
C THR A 456 2.06 -2.15 -6.75
N VAL A 457 1.67 -3.43 -6.67
CA VAL A 457 1.05 -4.13 -7.79
C VAL A 457 0.03 -5.17 -7.35
N ILE A 458 -1.12 -5.19 -8.01
CA ILE A 458 -2.14 -6.23 -7.79
C ILE A 458 -1.64 -7.58 -8.30
N VAL A 459 -1.61 -8.58 -7.42
CA VAL A 459 -1.34 -9.98 -7.76
C VAL A 459 -2.65 -10.76 -7.69
N LEU A 460 -3.16 -11.18 -8.84
CA LEU A 460 -4.45 -11.86 -8.94
C LEU A 460 -4.43 -13.26 -8.33
N PRO A 461 -5.58 -13.82 -7.90
CA PRO A 461 -5.70 -15.17 -7.38
C PRO A 461 -5.09 -16.21 -8.33
N GLY A 462 -4.37 -17.20 -7.78
CA GLY A 462 -3.80 -18.31 -8.54
C GLY A 462 -2.73 -17.92 -9.57
N SER A 463 -2.30 -16.64 -9.62
CA SER A 463 -1.31 -16.14 -10.57
C SER A 463 0.10 -16.12 -9.99
N THR A 464 1.09 -16.03 -10.89
CA THR A 464 2.47 -15.69 -10.56
C THR A 464 2.83 -14.41 -11.28
N LEU A 465 3.41 -13.45 -10.55
CA LEU A 465 3.90 -12.19 -11.09
C LEU A 465 5.37 -12.00 -10.71
N ASP A 466 6.24 -12.01 -11.71
CA ASP A 466 7.65 -11.71 -11.56
C ASP A 466 7.89 -10.20 -11.72
N VAL A 467 8.64 -9.60 -10.81
CA VAL A 467 9.04 -8.20 -10.90
C VAL A 467 10.53 -8.07 -10.60
N ASP A 468 11.23 -7.21 -11.33
CA ASP A 468 12.69 -7.05 -11.21
C ASP A 468 13.05 -5.67 -10.66
N PHE A 469 13.99 -5.59 -9.72
CA PHE A 469 14.54 -4.33 -9.23
C PHE A 469 16.06 -4.39 -9.08
N ASP A 470 16.71 -3.23 -9.08
CA ASP A 470 18.13 -3.13 -8.73
C ASP A 470 18.27 -2.93 -7.22
N ALA A 471 19.09 -3.78 -6.58
CA ALA A 471 19.39 -3.68 -5.16
C ALA A 471 20.44 -2.58 -4.93
N ASP A 472 20.00 -1.31 -4.98
CA ASP A 472 20.85 -0.11 -4.91
C ASP A 472 20.59 0.77 -3.68
N ASN A 473 19.68 0.36 -2.81
CA ASN A 473 19.30 1.09 -1.60
C ASN A 473 19.51 0.23 -0.34
N PRO A 474 20.71 0.23 0.26
CA PRO A 474 21.07 -0.67 1.36
C PRO A 474 20.24 -0.41 2.62
N GLY A 475 19.77 -1.51 3.26
CA GLY A 475 18.93 -1.43 4.46
C GLY A 475 18.11 -2.68 4.71
N LEU A 476 17.13 -2.55 5.60
CA LEU A 476 16.05 -3.50 5.86
C LEU A 476 14.74 -2.89 5.34
N TRP A 477 14.03 -3.59 4.46
CA TRP A 477 12.87 -3.05 3.76
C TRP A 477 11.68 -3.99 3.88
N MET A 478 10.51 -3.44 4.16
CA MET A 478 9.28 -4.22 4.24
C MET A 478 8.81 -4.63 2.83
N ILE A 479 8.32 -5.85 2.71
CA ILE A 479 7.48 -6.33 1.61
C ILE A 479 6.18 -6.79 2.23
N HIS A 480 5.06 -6.23 1.82
CA HIS A 480 3.78 -6.57 2.42
C HIS A 480 2.60 -6.42 1.45
N CYS A 481 1.49 -7.06 1.78
CA CYS A 481 0.21 -6.77 1.15
C CYS A 481 -0.28 -5.38 1.60
N HIS A 482 -0.74 -4.54 0.69
CA HIS A 482 -1.26 -3.22 1.05
C HIS A 482 -2.76 -3.23 1.46
N ASN A 483 -3.44 -4.39 1.43
CA ASN A 483 -4.63 -4.57 2.23
C ASN A 483 -4.20 -4.58 3.70
N ILE A 484 -4.64 -3.56 4.47
CA ILE A 484 -4.13 -3.37 5.83
C ILE A 484 -4.47 -4.54 6.76
N TYR A 485 -5.62 -5.16 6.57
CA TYR A 485 -6.06 -6.28 7.39
C TYR A 485 -5.29 -7.57 7.06
N HIS A 486 -4.91 -7.78 5.79
CA HIS A 486 -4.01 -8.87 5.40
C HIS A 486 -2.60 -8.66 5.96
N ALA A 487 -2.08 -7.43 5.85
CA ALA A 487 -0.77 -7.07 6.39
C ALA A 487 -0.72 -7.35 7.90
N GLU A 488 -1.66 -6.78 8.66
CA GLU A 488 -1.70 -6.92 10.12
C GLU A 488 -2.02 -8.34 10.61
N SER A 489 -2.61 -9.17 9.74
CA SER A 489 -2.77 -10.61 10.02
C SER A 489 -1.49 -11.41 9.82
N GLY A 490 -0.48 -10.84 9.13
CA GLY A 490 0.83 -11.44 8.97
C GLY A 490 1.38 -11.53 7.54
N MET A 491 0.68 -10.99 6.50
CA MET A 491 1.17 -11.01 5.11
C MET A 491 2.25 -9.95 4.87
N MET A 492 3.36 -10.07 5.60
CA MET A 492 4.54 -9.21 5.54
C MET A 492 5.82 -10.05 5.66
N THR A 493 6.92 -9.54 5.12
CA THR A 493 8.29 -10.06 5.31
C THR A 493 9.29 -8.92 5.14
N LEU A 494 10.57 -9.17 5.42
CA LEU A 494 11.65 -8.20 5.22
C LEU A 494 12.55 -8.61 4.05
N LEU A 495 12.99 -7.63 3.28
CA LEU A 495 14.13 -7.71 2.37
C LEU A 495 15.33 -7.10 3.07
N GLY A 496 16.43 -7.85 3.21
CA GLY A 496 17.61 -7.37 3.93
C GLY A 496 18.88 -7.43 3.09
N TYR A 497 19.63 -6.33 3.11
CA TYR A 497 20.94 -6.29 2.46
C TYR A 497 21.98 -6.96 3.34
N ALA A 498 22.62 -8.02 2.83
CA ALA A 498 23.70 -8.71 3.54
C ALA A 498 24.87 -7.75 3.79
N ALA A 499 25.39 -7.74 5.02
CA ALA A 499 26.44 -6.82 5.45
C ALA A 499 27.85 -7.18 4.97
N GLY A 500 28.05 -8.41 4.47
CA GLY A 500 29.36 -8.91 4.03
C GLY A 500 29.36 -9.49 2.63
#